data_f5b7984bd904eef0fc900582f142148f
#
_entry.id   f5b7984bd904eef0fc900582f142148f
#
_cell.length_a   1.000
_cell.length_b   1.000
_cell.length_c   1.000
_cell.angle_alpha   90.00
_cell.angle_beta   90.00
_cell.angle_gamma   90.00
#
_symmetry.space_group_name_H-M   'P 1'
#
loop_
_entity.id
_entity.type
_entity.pdbx_description
1 polymer ?
#
loop_
_entity_poly.entity_id
_entity_poly.type
_entity_poly.pdbx_seq_one_letter_code
_entity_poly.pdbx_strand_id
1 'polypeptide(L)'
;GKVVTPQKPGEDTRIVLVKVNQKATVKYVVEGTDTVLHKDELEGKSGAPIDYTTATKLAELKAGGYELVTDGFTTATDKNYDNNPKVDQDFLVTVAKTVPVTPTTPQNPNEDPQNPQPGDPINPENPSGPKWTKEALDKLNNIKSVTRTITYIKDGTTEEVSPTEAPKWTDKVSFTRTVVVNPKDGSVVGYDTTGDGIADVAATDTTSGWKAAGTAKFTEKTSPVVKGYVVKPNQDTQGDLVEADGSKVKVSTTDLTVDSPNQDLKVRYVPVGTWTPKVPEGETPINPSPYPNDPTDPG
;
A
#
# COMPACT_ATOMS: atom_id res chain seq x y z
N GLY A 1 5.89 30.47 -56.71
CA GLY A 1 6.19 29.47 -57.77
C GLY A 1 7.40 29.91 -58.57
N LYS A 2 8.27 28.97 -58.99
CA LYS A 2 9.33 29.25 -59.96
C LYS A 2 8.71 29.40 -61.33
N VAL A 3 9.02 30.49 -62.04
CA VAL A 3 8.69 30.69 -63.44
C VAL A 3 9.65 29.83 -64.24
N VAL A 4 9.13 28.97 -65.09
CA VAL A 4 9.89 28.17 -66.03
C VAL A 4 9.73 28.77 -67.42
N THR A 5 10.83 29.18 -68.00
CA THR A 5 10.84 29.71 -69.37
C THR A 5 11.16 28.55 -70.31
N PRO A 6 10.33 28.30 -71.36
CA PRO A 6 10.61 27.26 -72.34
C PRO A 6 11.95 27.52 -73.04
N GLN A 7 12.76 26.49 -73.17
CA GLN A 7 14.09 26.62 -73.78
C GLN A 7 14.01 26.64 -75.33
N LYS A 8 12.92 26.10 -75.90
CA LYS A 8 12.68 26.13 -77.34
C LYS A 8 11.17 26.40 -77.59
N PRO A 9 10.88 27.33 -78.53
CA PRO A 9 9.49 27.56 -78.91
C PRO A 9 8.88 26.36 -79.64
N GLY A 10 7.70 25.92 -79.23
CA GLY A 10 6.98 24.82 -79.86
C GLY A 10 7.32 23.41 -79.36
N GLU A 11 8.25 23.29 -78.38
CA GLU A 11 8.52 22.01 -77.72
C GLU A 11 8.00 22.00 -76.27
N ASP A 12 7.48 20.84 -75.82
CA ASP A 12 7.03 20.66 -74.47
C ASP A 12 8.22 20.74 -73.48
N THR A 13 8.09 21.56 -72.45
CA THR A 13 9.08 21.64 -71.40
C THR A 13 8.70 20.65 -70.27
N ARG A 14 9.52 19.59 -70.13
CA ARG A 14 9.32 18.60 -69.06
C ARG A 14 9.81 19.17 -67.74
N ILE A 15 8.89 19.35 -66.80
CA ILE A 15 9.22 19.72 -65.41
C ILE A 15 9.23 18.44 -64.58
N VAL A 16 10.39 18.11 -63.99
CA VAL A 16 10.51 17.00 -63.08
C VAL A 16 10.42 17.55 -61.67
N LEU A 17 9.36 17.20 -60.97
CA LEU A 17 9.22 17.52 -59.53
C LEU A 17 9.91 16.44 -58.72
N VAL A 18 10.87 16.83 -57.91
CA VAL A 18 11.58 15.92 -56.99
C VAL A 18 11.05 16.17 -55.58
N LYS A 19 10.68 15.09 -54.89
CA LYS A 19 10.33 15.15 -53.48
C LYS A 19 11.54 15.57 -52.68
N VAL A 20 11.42 16.62 -51.89
CA VAL A 20 12.48 17.12 -50.97
C VAL A 20 12.54 16.32 -49.69
N ASN A 21 13.69 16.26 -49.04
CA ASN A 21 13.84 15.72 -47.71
C ASN A 21 13.15 16.65 -46.72
N GLN A 22 12.47 16.06 -45.79
CA GLN A 22 11.77 16.71 -44.66
C GLN A 22 12.27 16.08 -43.37
N LYS A 23 12.18 16.83 -42.30
CA LYS A 23 12.51 16.36 -40.95
C LYS A 23 11.27 16.41 -40.05
N ALA A 24 11.20 15.45 -39.16
CA ALA A 24 10.23 15.41 -38.10
C ALA A 24 10.91 15.10 -36.76
N THR A 25 10.38 15.55 -35.68
CA THR A 25 10.91 15.31 -34.35
C THR A 25 9.80 14.73 -33.47
N VAL A 26 10.12 13.71 -32.67
CA VAL A 26 9.27 13.23 -31.60
C VAL A 26 9.96 13.52 -30.27
N LYS A 27 9.38 14.41 -29.47
CA LYS A 27 9.91 14.83 -28.17
C LYS A 27 9.08 14.24 -27.03
N TYR A 28 9.78 13.64 -26.06
CA TYR A 28 9.19 13.13 -24.83
C TYR A 28 9.52 14.09 -23.70
N VAL A 29 8.49 14.74 -23.15
CA VAL A 29 8.65 15.78 -22.12
C VAL A 29 7.87 15.47 -20.87
N VAL A 30 8.36 15.94 -19.72
CA VAL A 30 7.63 15.85 -18.45
C VAL A 30 6.52 16.90 -18.43
N GLU A 31 5.28 16.47 -18.18
CA GLU A 31 4.10 17.32 -18.14
C GLU A 31 4.30 18.52 -17.21
N GLY A 32 3.91 19.70 -17.70
CA GLY A 32 4.01 20.95 -16.93
C GLY A 32 5.43 21.48 -16.74
N THR A 33 6.43 20.91 -17.43
CA THR A 33 7.82 21.37 -17.39
C THR A 33 8.42 21.48 -18.79
N ASP A 34 9.61 22.09 -18.88
CA ASP A 34 10.41 22.13 -20.12
C ASP A 34 11.41 20.95 -20.20
N THR A 35 11.30 19.96 -19.30
CA THR A 35 12.25 18.85 -19.23
C THR A 35 12.02 17.86 -20.36
N VAL A 36 12.97 17.79 -21.29
CA VAL A 36 12.99 16.79 -22.39
C VAL A 36 13.71 15.55 -21.90
N LEU A 37 13.01 14.42 -21.81
CA LEU A 37 13.59 13.12 -21.41
C LEU A 37 14.25 12.42 -22.59
N HIS A 38 13.66 12.57 -23.79
CA HIS A 38 14.16 11.97 -25.01
C HIS A 38 13.66 12.72 -26.24
N LYS A 39 14.43 12.64 -27.31
CA LYS A 39 14.11 13.24 -28.61
C LYS A 39 14.59 12.30 -29.72
N ASP A 40 13.68 11.94 -30.62
CA ASP A 40 14.00 11.25 -31.85
C ASP A 40 13.93 12.23 -33.06
N GLU A 41 14.94 12.21 -33.92
CA GLU A 41 14.98 12.96 -35.15
C GLU A 41 14.76 12.00 -36.32
N LEU A 42 13.78 12.30 -37.14
CA LEU A 42 13.32 11.48 -38.25
C LEU A 42 13.48 12.24 -39.56
N GLU A 43 13.84 11.55 -40.64
CA GLU A 43 14.02 12.16 -41.91
C GLU A 43 13.37 11.29 -43.01
N GLY A 44 12.71 11.93 -43.97
CA GLY A 44 12.06 11.23 -45.07
C GLY A 44 11.68 12.16 -46.20
N LYS A 45 11.13 11.60 -47.27
CA LYS A 45 10.66 12.36 -48.43
C LYS A 45 9.29 12.97 -48.18
N SER A 46 9.10 14.22 -48.58
CA SER A 46 7.82 14.91 -48.56
C SER A 46 6.66 14.01 -49.03
N GLY A 47 5.60 13.89 -48.24
CA GLY A 47 4.43 13.06 -48.48
C GLY A 47 4.63 11.56 -48.27
N ALA A 48 5.82 11.11 -47.83
CA ALA A 48 6.03 9.73 -47.42
C ALA A 48 5.54 9.52 -45.99
N PRO A 49 5.02 8.33 -45.62
CA PRO A 49 4.66 8.04 -44.24
C PRO A 49 5.88 8.07 -43.32
N ILE A 50 5.67 8.57 -42.11
CA ILE A 50 6.69 8.51 -41.04
C ILE A 50 6.57 7.13 -40.38
N ASP A 51 7.57 6.27 -40.66
CA ASP A 51 7.64 4.93 -40.03
C ASP A 51 8.28 5.03 -38.67
N TYR A 52 7.43 5.24 -37.66
CA TYR A 52 7.86 5.41 -36.28
C TYR A 52 6.75 4.90 -35.32
N THR A 53 7.16 4.44 -34.13
CA THR A 53 6.29 4.08 -33.04
C THR A 53 6.83 4.58 -31.70
N THR A 54 5.96 5.16 -30.89
CA THR A 54 6.28 5.62 -29.54
C THR A 54 6.35 4.48 -28.53
N ALA A 55 5.82 3.29 -28.86
CA ALA A 55 5.62 2.18 -27.92
C ALA A 55 6.90 1.73 -27.20
N THR A 56 8.02 1.60 -27.92
CA THR A 56 9.30 1.16 -27.33
C THR A 56 9.80 2.17 -26.30
N LYS A 57 9.82 3.45 -26.66
CA LYS A 57 10.28 4.51 -25.75
C LYS A 57 9.35 4.70 -24.56
N LEU A 58 8.05 4.59 -24.77
CA LEU A 58 7.08 4.65 -23.66
C LEU A 58 7.25 3.47 -22.69
N ALA A 59 7.59 2.27 -23.17
CA ALA A 59 7.87 1.13 -22.30
C ALA A 59 9.16 1.37 -21.45
N GLU A 60 10.21 1.95 -22.04
CA GLU A 60 11.42 2.34 -21.32
C GLU A 60 11.14 3.42 -20.26
N LEU A 61 10.35 4.45 -20.61
CA LEU A 61 9.98 5.51 -19.69
C LEU A 61 9.10 4.98 -18.57
N LYS A 62 8.19 4.06 -18.85
CA LYS A 62 7.37 3.39 -17.85
C LYS A 62 8.23 2.60 -16.86
N ALA A 63 9.22 1.86 -17.35
CA ALA A 63 10.20 1.17 -16.50
C ALA A 63 11.05 2.15 -15.67
N GLY A 64 11.20 3.40 -16.10
CA GLY A 64 11.85 4.50 -15.39
C GLY A 64 10.92 5.29 -14.45
N GLY A 65 9.69 4.84 -14.26
CA GLY A 65 8.72 5.47 -13.34
C GLY A 65 7.94 6.64 -13.96
N TYR A 66 7.66 6.60 -15.26
CA TYR A 66 6.83 7.60 -15.93
C TYR A 66 5.57 6.96 -16.51
N GLU A 67 4.45 7.64 -16.41
CA GLU A 67 3.18 7.27 -17.04
C GLU A 67 2.85 8.22 -18.19
N LEU A 68 2.25 7.65 -19.25
CA LEU A 68 1.81 8.43 -20.41
C LEU A 68 0.67 9.38 -20.05
N VAL A 69 0.79 10.64 -20.44
CA VAL A 69 -0.27 11.65 -20.36
C VAL A 69 -0.89 11.87 -21.73
N THR A 70 -0.10 12.22 -22.74
CA THR A 70 -0.56 12.37 -24.12
C THR A 70 0.49 11.86 -25.12
N ASP A 71 0.01 11.24 -26.19
CA ASP A 71 0.85 10.79 -27.30
C ASP A 71 0.44 11.54 -28.59
N GLY A 72 1.10 12.66 -28.82
CA GLY A 72 0.82 13.52 -29.97
C GLY A 72 1.21 12.89 -31.31
N PHE A 73 2.10 11.89 -31.34
CA PHE A 73 2.42 11.16 -32.57
C PHE A 73 1.31 10.15 -32.92
N THR A 74 0.91 9.33 -31.94
CA THR A 74 -0.09 8.30 -32.18
C THR A 74 -1.48 8.90 -32.51
N THR A 75 -1.82 10.03 -31.89
CA THR A 75 -3.09 10.73 -32.09
C THR A 75 -3.09 11.68 -33.29
N ALA A 76 -1.94 11.93 -33.92
CA ALA A 76 -1.86 12.79 -35.09
C ALA A 76 -2.72 12.23 -36.25
N THR A 77 -3.49 13.10 -36.88
CA THR A 77 -4.35 12.77 -38.03
C THR A 77 -3.55 12.54 -39.31
N ASP A 78 -2.41 13.25 -39.44
CA ASP A 78 -1.47 13.07 -40.54
C ASP A 78 -0.10 12.65 -39.99
N LYS A 79 0.38 11.50 -40.44
CA LYS A 79 1.68 10.91 -40.09
C LYS A 79 2.58 10.78 -41.31
N ASN A 80 2.43 11.70 -42.26
CA ASN A 80 3.35 11.82 -43.41
C ASN A 80 4.27 13.02 -43.21
N TYR A 81 5.46 12.95 -43.80
CA TYR A 81 6.35 14.11 -43.89
C TYR A 81 5.65 15.21 -44.65
N ASP A 82 5.61 16.42 -44.11
CA ASP A 82 4.95 17.55 -44.71
C ASP A 82 5.68 18.07 -45.99
N ASN A 83 5.22 19.20 -46.52
CA ASN A 83 5.82 19.84 -47.70
C ASN A 83 6.54 21.17 -47.35
N ASN A 84 6.78 21.43 -46.05
CA ASN A 84 7.34 22.68 -45.58
C ASN A 84 8.83 22.53 -45.19
N PRO A 85 9.77 22.73 -46.10
CA PRO A 85 11.22 22.55 -45.84
C PRO A 85 11.83 23.63 -44.90
N LYS A 86 11.03 24.57 -44.41
CA LYS A 86 11.48 25.67 -43.54
C LYS A 86 11.21 25.43 -42.06
N VAL A 87 10.31 24.51 -41.76
CA VAL A 87 9.91 24.21 -40.42
C VAL A 87 9.81 22.69 -40.27
N ASP A 88 10.57 22.13 -39.33
CA ASP A 88 10.49 20.71 -38.99
C ASP A 88 9.15 20.40 -38.30
N GLN A 89 8.57 19.24 -38.60
CA GLN A 89 7.37 18.77 -37.87
C GLN A 89 7.76 18.32 -36.47
N ASP A 90 7.01 18.77 -35.48
CA ASP A 90 7.21 18.39 -34.10
C ASP A 90 6.00 17.61 -33.56
N PHE A 91 6.25 16.42 -33.02
CA PHE A 91 5.29 15.62 -32.28
C PHE A 91 5.66 15.60 -30.80
N LEU A 92 4.73 15.96 -29.95
CA LEU A 92 4.94 16.04 -28.53
C LEU A 92 4.29 14.84 -27.83
N VAL A 93 5.08 14.09 -27.07
CA VAL A 93 4.63 13.05 -26.17
C VAL A 93 4.87 13.56 -24.75
N THR A 94 3.82 13.67 -23.96
CA THR A 94 3.95 14.10 -22.56
C THR A 94 3.79 12.93 -21.61
N VAL A 95 4.66 12.86 -20.60
CA VAL A 95 4.66 11.85 -19.56
C VAL A 95 4.72 12.52 -18.19
N ALA A 96 4.19 11.87 -17.18
CA ALA A 96 4.25 12.34 -15.79
C ALA A 96 5.00 11.32 -14.92
N LYS A 97 5.87 11.80 -14.03
CA LYS A 97 6.56 10.94 -13.08
C LYS A 97 5.56 10.38 -12.07
N THR A 98 5.59 9.08 -11.84
CA THR A 98 4.78 8.41 -10.83
C THR A 98 5.14 8.87 -9.42
N VAL A 99 4.21 8.72 -8.49
CA VAL A 99 4.38 9.15 -7.10
C VAL A 99 4.36 7.93 -6.18
N PRO A 100 5.45 7.67 -5.41
CA PRO A 100 5.43 6.67 -4.37
C PRO A 100 4.69 7.21 -3.15
N VAL A 101 3.80 6.39 -2.59
CA VAL A 101 3.02 6.69 -1.38
C VAL A 101 3.26 5.59 -0.36
N THR A 102 3.91 5.97 0.75
CA THR A 102 4.11 5.10 1.91
C THR A 102 3.23 5.62 3.04
N PRO A 103 2.33 4.80 3.61
CA PRO A 103 1.53 5.20 4.76
C PRO A 103 2.40 5.58 5.95
N THR A 104 1.98 6.57 6.71
CA THR A 104 2.68 7.02 7.91
C THR A 104 2.51 6.00 9.04
N THR A 105 3.59 5.73 9.79
CA THR A 105 3.54 4.88 10.99
C THR A 105 2.75 5.60 12.09
N PRO A 106 1.75 4.95 12.73
CA PRO A 106 0.98 5.57 13.81
C PRO A 106 1.85 5.75 15.07
N GLN A 107 1.57 6.78 15.86
CA GLN A 107 2.21 6.98 17.16
C GLN A 107 1.68 6.00 18.21
N ASN A 108 0.41 5.63 18.10
CA ASN A 108 -0.23 4.64 18.96
C ASN A 108 -0.30 3.28 18.22
N PRO A 109 0.25 2.19 18.76
CA PRO A 109 0.25 0.87 18.10
C PRO A 109 -1.14 0.29 17.82
N ASN A 110 -2.20 0.85 18.45
CA ASN A 110 -3.59 0.45 18.20
C ASN A 110 -4.28 1.25 17.08
N GLU A 111 -3.59 2.22 16.50
CA GLU A 111 -4.07 2.99 15.36
C GLU A 111 -3.55 2.41 14.06
N ASP A 112 -4.33 2.54 12.98
CA ASP A 112 -3.87 2.16 11.65
C ASP A 112 -2.94 3.23 11.07
N PRO A 113 -1.93 2.83 10.30
CA PRO A 113 -1.16 3.76 9.50
C PRO A 113 -2.07 4.60 8.62
N GLN A 114 -1.70 5.87 8.42
CA GLN A 114 -2.50 6.82 7.67
C GLN A 114 -1.97 6.96 6.25
N ASN A 115 -2.86 6.84 5.27
CA ASN A 115 -2.63 7.33 3.91
C ASN A 115 -2.74 8.86 3.89
N PRO A 116 -2.36 9.55 2.77
CA PRO A 116 -2.78 10.93 2.56
C PRO A 116 -4.28 11.10 2.77
N GLN A 117 -4.73 12.31 3.09
CA GLN A 117 -6.14 12.58 3.32
C GLN A 117 -6.83 13.05 2.03
N PRO A 118 -8.16 12.89 1.89
CA PRO A 118 -8.91 13.48 0.80
C PRO A 118 -8.68 15.00 0.75
N GLY A 119 -8.34 15.51 -0.45
CA GLY A 119 -8.01 16.92 -0.65
C GLY A 119 -6.52 17.25 -0.62
N ASP A 120 -5.67 16.35 -0.12
CA ASP A 120 -4.22 16.51 -0.24
C ASP A 120 -3.78 16.37 -1.72
N PRO A 121 -2.69 17.00 -2.15
CA PRO A 121 -2.16 16.82 -3.49
C PRO A 121 -1.67 15.38 -3.67
N ILE A 122 -1.99 14.77 -4.83
CA ILE A 122 -1.48 13.43 -5.17
C ILE A 122 0.04 13.47 -5.28
N ASN A 123 0.57 14.48 -5.96
CA ASN A 123 2.00 14.77 -5.99
C ASN A 123 2.31 15.91 -5.01
N PRO A 124 3.01 15.66 -3.88
CA PRO A 124 3.40 16.70 -2.92
C PRO A 124 4.26 17.82 -3.53
N GLU A 125 5.02 17.52 -4.58
CA GLU A 125 5.84 18.50 -5.29
C GLU A 125 5.01 19.44 -6.19
N ASN A 126 3.73 19.10 -6.43
CA ASN A 126 2.78 19.93 -7.17
C ASN A 126 1.53 20.21 -6.32
N PRO A 127 1.58 21.15 -5.35
CA PRO A 127 0.48 21.43 -4.43
C PRO A 127 -0.81 21.93 -5.10
N SER A 128 -0.71 22.50 -6.30
CA SER A 128 -1.85 22.97 -7.10
C SER A 128 -2.42 21.90 -8.05
N GLY A 129 -1.76 20.75 -8.14
CA GLY A 129 -2.14 19.64 -9.02
C GLY A 129 -3.37 18.87 -8.54
N PRO A 130 -3.62 17.70 -9.16
CA PRO A 130 -4.71 16.81 -8.79
C PRO A 130 -4.69 16.43 -7.31
N LYS A 131 -5.88 16.26 -6.73
CA LYS A 131 -6.08 16.00 -5.31
C LYS A 131 -6.58 14.57 -5.08
N TRP A 132 -6.21 14.00 -3.93
CA TRP A 132 -6.74 12.72 -3.49
C TRP A 132 -8.25 12.77 -3.30
N THR A 133 -8.93 11.80 -3.85
CA THR A 133 -10.33 11.50 -3.52
C THR A 133 -10.38 10.33 -2.54
N LYS A 134 -11.49 10.20 -1.80
CA LYS A 134 -11.69 9.05 -0.92
C LYS A 134 -11.66 7.74 -1.71
N GLU A 135 -12.26 7.71 -2.90
CA GLU A 135 -12.34 6.53 -3.75
C GLU A 135 -10.95 6.08 -4.24
N ALA A 136 -10.05 7.02 -4.54
CA ALA A 136 -8.67 6.71 -4.93
C ALA A 136 -7.88 6.15 -3.74
N LEU A 137 -8.01 6.77 -2.55
CA LEU A 137 -7.36 6.30 -1.32
C LEU A 137 -7.82 4.90 -0.91
N ASP A 138 -9.11 4.60 -1.02
CA ASP A 138 -9.68 3.28 -0.69
C ASP A 138 -9.14 2.16 -1.59
N LYS A 139 -8.61 2.49 -2.76
CA LYS A 139 -8.05 1.52 -3.73
C LYS A 139 -6.55 1.25 -3.58
N LEU A 140 -5.85 1.97 -2.70
CA LEU A 140 -4.38 1.86 -2.61
C LEU A 140 -3.91 0.46 -2.18
N ASN A 141 -4.68 -0.24 -1.34
CA ASN A 141 -4.37 -1.60 -0.84
C ASN A 141 -2.91 -1.70 -0.31
N ASN A 142 -2.52 -0.75 0.50
CA ASN A 142 -1.16 -0.60 1.04
C ASN A 142 -1.11 -0.62 2.57
N ILE A 143 -2.23 -0.95 3.24
CA ILE A 143 -2.36 -1.13 4.69
C ILE A 143 -3.12 -2.42 4.96
N LYS A 144 -2.57 -3.27 5.82
CA LYS A 144 -3.23 -4.47 6.36
C LYS A 144 -2.90 -4.59 7.84
N SER A 145 -3.70 -5.36 8.58
CA SER A 145 -3.47 -5.59 10.01
C SER A 145 -3.75 -7.03 10.38
N VAL A 146 -2.97 -7.55 11.33
CA VAL A 146 -3.24 -8.81 12.03
C VAL A 146 -3.70 -8.43 13.44
N THR A 147 -4.84 -8.95 13.86
CA THR A 147 -5.50 -8.59 15.13
C THR A 147 -5.37 -9.74 16.12
N ARG A 148 -5.09 -9.42 17.39
CA ARG A 148 -5.20 -10.34 18.51
C ARG A 148 -6.33 -9.90 19.42
N THR A 149 -7.19 -10.87 19.78
CA THR A 149 -8.23 -10.70 20.79
C THR A 149 -7.96 -11.65 21.95
N ILE A 150 -8.00 -11.16 23.17
CA ILE A 150 -7.91 -11.95 24.41
C ILE A 150 -9.23 -11.79 25.16
N THR A 151 -9.90 -12.91 25.39
CA THR A 151 -11.15 -12.96 26.16
C THR A 151 -10.90 -13.73 27.46
N TYR A 152 -11.31 -13.17 28.58
CA TYR A 152 -11.18 -13.75 29.92
C TYR A 152 -12.49 -14.40 30.29
N ILE A 153 -12.52 -15.74 30.41
CA ILE A 153 -13.76 -16.51 30.52
C ILE A 153 -13.77 -17.42 31.77
N LYS A 154 -14.96 -17.73 32.26
CA LYS A 154 -15.16 -18.76 33.29
C LYS A 154 -14.85 -20.15 32.70
N ASP A 155 -14.09 -20.95 33.40
CA ASP A 155 -13.72 -22.29 32.93
C ASP A 155 -14.94 -23.16 32.63
N GLY A 156 -14.85 -23.94 31.54
CA GLY A 156 -15.96 -24.79 31.09
C GLY A 156 -17.12 -24.05 30.42
N THR A 157 -17.04 -22.73 30.25
CA THR A 157 -18.09 -21.91 29.62
C THR A 157 -17.51 -21.00 28.52
N THR A 158 -18.39 -20.24 27.86
CA THR A 158 -18.01 -19.11 26.96
C THR A 158 -18.31 -17.76 27.60
N GLU A 159 -18.75 -17.75 28.88
CA GLU A 159 -19.13 -16.54 29.61
C GLU A 159 -17.87 -15.77 30.08
N GLU A 160 -17.85 -14.47 29.89
CA GLU A 160 -16.77 -13.60 30.40
C GLU A 160 -16.81 -13.63 31.97
N VAL A 161 -15.59 -13.68 32.55
CA VAL A 161 -15.49 -13.79 34.03
C VAL A 161 -15.96 -12.51 34.71
N SER A 162 -15.56 -11.35 34.19
CA SER A 162 -16.00 -10.02 34.65
C SER A 162 -15.68 -9.00 33.57
N PRO A 163 -16.64 -8.51 32.78
CA PRO A 163 -16.37 -7.49 31.77
C PRO A 163 -15.79 -6.17 32.30
N THR A 164 -16.00 -5.90 33.58
CA THR A 164 -15.53 -4.68 34.23
C THR A 164 -14.06 -4.81 34.73
N GLU A 165 -13.71 -5.94 35.37
CA GLU A 165 -12.39 -6.16 35.96
C GLU A 165 -11.42 -6.79 34.95
N ALA A 166 -11.94 -7.60 34.02
CA ALA A 166 -11.21 -8.26 32.95
C ALA A 166 -11.89 -7.98 31.61
N PRO A 167 -11.89 -6.74 31.12
CA PRO A 167 -12.47 -6.42 29.83
C PRO A 167 -11.70 -7.14 28.72
N LYS A 168 -12.43 -7.55 27.69
CA LYS A 168 -11.86 -8.11 26.48
C LYS A 168 -10.75 -7.18 25.93
N TRP A 169 -9.59 -7.74 25.64
CA TRP A 169 -8.45 -7.01 25.10
C TRP A 169 -8.32 -7.22 23.60
N THR A 170 -8.11 -6.14 22.87
CA THR A 170 -7.84 -6.21 21.44
C THR A 170 -6.65 -5.32 21.11
N ASP A 171 -5.69 -5.88 20.40
CA ASP A 171 -4.57 -5.14 19.81
C ASP A 171 -4.29 -5.65 18.39
N LYS A 172 -3.45 -4.91 17.65
CA LYS A 172 -3.13 -5.24 16.27
C LYS A 172 -1.68 -4.93 15.93
N VAL A 173 -1.17 -5.63 14.93
CA VAL A 173 0.06 -5.31 14.24
C VAL A 173 -0.29 -4.90 12.82
N SER A 174 0.05 -3.67 12.46
CA SER A 174 -0.21 -3.13 11.13
C SER A 174 0.98 -3.34 10.21
N PHE A 175 0.69 -3.60 8.94
CA PHE A 175 1.65 -3.76 7.86
C PHE A 175 1.36 -2.74 6.78
N THR A 176 2.42 -2.20 6.20
CA THR A 176 2.34 -1.24 5.10
C THR A 176 3.24 -1.68 3.96
N ARG A 177 2.95 -1.16 2.77
CA ARG A 177 3.86 -1.20 1.63
C ARG A 177 3.79 0.12 0.87
N THR A 178 4.81 0.43 0.08
CA THR A 178 4.83 1.61 -0.78
C THR A 178 4.04 1.31 -2.05
N VAL A 179 2.98 2.08 -2.29
CA VAL A 179 2.23 2.05 -3.54
C VAL A 179 2.73 3.15 -4.46
N VAL A 180 2.89 2.84 -5.74
CA VAL A 180 3.26 3.80 -6.77
C VAL A 180 2.02 4.15 -7.58
N VAL A 181 1.71 5.44 -7.67
CA VAL A 181 0.46 5.92 -8.27
C VAL A 181 0.69 6.87 -9.43
N ASN A 182 -0.31 6.95 -10.31
CA ASN A 182 -0.37 7.94 -11.35
C ASN A 182 -0.70 9.32 -10.72
N PRO A 183 0.09 10.37 -10.95
CA PRO A 183 -0.13 11.69 -10.37
C PRO A 183 -1.40 12.38 -10.86
N LYS A 184 -2.01 11.91 -11.95
CA LYS A 184 -3.20 12.50 -12.55
C LYS A 184 -4.48 12.21 -11.75
N ASP A 185 -4.61 11.01 -11.21
CA ASP A 185 -5.85 10.50 -10.61
C ASP A 185 -5.65 9.64 -9.37
N GLY A 186 -4.39 9.36 -8.98
CA GLY A 186 -4.05 8.49 -7.85
C GLY A 186 -4.29 7.00 -8.12
N SER A 187 -4.52 6.60 -9.36
CA SER A 187 -4.68 5.19 -9.71
C SER A 187 -3.38 4.41 -9.46
N VAL A 188 -3.52 3.17 -8.99
CA VAL A 188 -2.38 2.31 -8.64
C VAL A 188 -1.69 1.82 -9.90
N VAL A 189 -0.41 2.15 -10.06
CA VAL A 189 0.49 1.64 -11.11
C VAL A 189 1.09 0.30 -10.70
N GLY A 190 1.50 0.19 -9.45
CA GLY A 190 2.11 -0.99 -8.86
C GLY A 190 2.65 -0.71 -7.47
N TYR A 191 3.52 -1.59 -6.99
CA TYR A 191 4.13 -1.45 -5.65
C TYR A 191 5.65 -1.46 -5.77
N ASP A 192 6.28 -0.55 -5.02
CA ASP A 192 7.73 -0.48 -4.85
C ASP A 192 8.15 -1.44 -3.73
N THR A 193 8.95 -2.43 -4.06
CA THR A 193 9.48 -3.43 -3.12
C THR A 193 10.95 -3.21 -2.79
N THR A 194 11.65 -2.38 -3.57
CA THR A 194 13.09 -2.10 -3.45
C THR A 194 13.40 -0.79 -2.72
N GLY A 195 12.46 0.16 -2.70
CA GLY A 195 12.60 1.46 -2.05
C GLY A 195 13.17 2.55 -2.95
N ASP A 196 13.15 2.36 -4.28
CA ASP A 196 13.65 3.33 -5.25
C ASP A 196 12.57 4.30 -5.78
N GLY A 197 11.32 4.11 -5.37
CA GLY A 197 10.17 4.92 -5.78
C GLY A 197 9.56 4.51 -7.11
N ILE A 198 9.98 3.40 -7.69
CA ILE A 198 9.47 2.84 -8.94
C ILE A 198 8.71 1.54 -8.65
N ALA A 199 7.66 1.25 -9.41
CA ALA A 199 6.92 0.02 -9.23
C ALA A 199 7.70 -1.19 -9.75
N ASP A 200 8.03 -2.13 -8.86
CA ASP A 200 8.69 -3.40 -9.21
C ASP A 200 7.70 -4.50 -9.55
N VAL A 201 6.50 -4.42 -8.99
CA VAL A 201 5.44 -5.42 -9.17
C VAL A 201 4.14 -4.74 -9.58
N ALA A 202 3.29 -5.48 -10.26
CA ALA A 202 2.03 -4.98 -10.81
C ALA A 202 1.02 -4.58 -9.73
N ALA A 203 0.06 -3.73 -10.09
CA ALA A 203 -1.05 -3.31 -9.22
C ALA A 203 -1.91 -4.48 -8.70
N THR A 204 -1.90 -5.63 -9.39
CA THR A 204 -2.60 -6.86 -8.98
C THR A 204 -1.84 -7.70 -7.97
N ASP A 205 -0.57 -7.37 -7.66
CA ASP A 205 0.20 -8.07 -6.65
C ASP A 205 -0.38 -7.82 -5.25
N THR A 206 -0.65 -8.89 -4.50
CA THR A 206 -1.22 -8.82 -3.15
C THR A 206 -0.26 -9.24 -2.05
N THR A 207 0.92 -9.74 -2.42
CA THR A 207 1.84 -10.45 -1.50
C THR A 207 3.17 -9.75 -1.26
N SER A 208 3.65 -8.95 -2.23
CA SER A 208 5.00 -8.39 -2.19
C SER A 208 5.08 -7.05 -1.45
N GLY A 209 6.25 -6.75 -0.90
CA GLY A 209 6.61 -5.43 -0.37
C GLY A 209 6.06 -5.09 1.01
N TRP A 210 5.33 -5.98 1.67
CA TRP A 210 4.76 -5.72 3.00
C TRP A 210 5.84 -5.70 4.08
N LYS A 211 5.76 -4.67 4.94
CA LYS A 211 6.63 -4.50 6.11
C LYS A 211 5.77 -4.10 7.31
N ALA A 212 6.12 -4.59 8.51
CA ALA A 212 5.46 -4.14 9.71
C ALA A 212 5.68 -2.64 9.92
N ALA A 213 4.62 -1.90 10.25
CA ALA A 213 4.68 -0.47 10.53
C ALA A 213 5.36 -0.15 11.88
N GLY A 214 5.69 -1.16 12.67
CA GLY A 214 6.40 -1.11 13.92
C GLY A 214 6.97 -2.49 14.25
N THR A 215 6.91 -2.90 15.53
CA THR A 215 7.32 -4.24 15.94
C THR A 215 6.34 -5.26 15.39
N ALA A 216 6.85 -6.29 14.70
CA ALA A 216 6.07 -7.38 14.11
C ALA A 216 5.61 -8.42 15.15
N LYS A 217 5.27 -7.99 16.36
CA LYS A 217 4.85 -8.86 17.47
C LYS A 217 3.80 -8.16 18.32
N PHE A 218 2.87 -8.93 18.86
CA PHE A 218 2.03 -8.44 19.95
C PHE A 218 2.85 -8.33 21.24
N THR A 219 2.56 -7.33 22.05
CA THR A 219 3.18 -7.19 23.37
C THR A 219 2.63 -8.23 24.34
N GLU A 220 3.43 -8.62 25.35
CA GLU A 220 2.96 -9.46 26.43
C GLU A 220 1.77 -8.81 27.16
N LYS A 221 0.79 -9.62 27.54
CA LYS A 221 -0.39 -9.14 28.27
C LYS A 221 -0.62 -9.99 29.52
N THR A 222 -0.41 -9.38 30.68
CA THR A 222 -0.72 -10.01 31.97
C THR A 222 -2.23 -10.18 32.15
N SER A 223 -2.62 -11.33 32.72
CA SER A 223 -4.01 -11.62 33.02
C SER A 223 -4.50 -10.71 34.17
N PRO A 224 -5.67 -10.08 34.04
CA PRO A 224 -6.23 -9.22 35.06
C PRO A 224 -6.56 -9.98 36.36
N VAL A 225 -6.48 -9.28 37.49
CA VAL A 225 -7.02 -9.78 38.77
C VAL A 225 -8.54 -9.58 38.78
N VAL A 226 -9.29 -10.63 39.09
CA VAL A 226 -10.74 -10.63 39.12
C VAL A 226 -11.22 -11.07 40.50
N LYS A 227 -12.03 -10.25 41.14
CA LYS A 227 -12.55 -10.54 42.51
C LYS A 227 -13.35 -11.84 42.51
N GLY A 228 -13.00 -12.76 43.42
CA GLY A 228 -13.66 -14.07 43.56
C GLY A 228 -13.23 -15.12 42.53
N TYR A 229 -12.27 -14.81 41.70
CA TYR A 229 -11.70 -15.76 40.69
C TYR A 229 -10.18 -15.69 40.67
N VAL A 230 -9.60 -16.81 40.29
CA VAL A 230 -8.16 -16.93 39.98
C VAL A 230 -8.01 -17.51 38.58
N VAL A 231 -6.87 -17.23 37.93
CA VAL A 231 -6.54 -17.85 36.66
C VAL A 231 -6.45 -19.38 36.84
N LYS A 232 -7.00 -20.12 35.91
CA LYS A 232 -6.98 -21.59 35.97
C LYS A 232 -5.55 -22.09 35.73
N PRO A 233 -4.94 -22.84 36.66
CA PRO A 233 -3.65 -23.51 36.43
C PRO A 233 -3.82 -24.66 35.40
N ASN A 234 -2.75 -24.98 34.69
CA ASN A 234 -2.70 -26.05 33.69
C ASN A 234 -3.78 -25.92 32.59
N GLN A 235 -4.04 -24.70 32.17
CA GLN A 235 -4.95 -24.45 31.05
C GLN A 235 -4.28 -24.67 29.69
N ASP A 236 -5.09 -24.75 28.63
CA ASP A 236 -4.62 -24.87 27.26
C ASP A 236 -3.72 -23.68 26.87
N THR A 237 -2.54 -23.98 26.38
CA THR A 237 -1.55 -22.97 25.98
C THR A 237 -1.81 -22.36 24.60
N GLN A 238 -2.77 -22.88 23.84
CA GLN A 238 -3.23 -22.34 22.54
C GLN A 238 -2.06 -22.05 21.60
N GLY A 239 -1.28 -23.07 21.29
CA GLY A 239 -0.09 -22.95 20.43
C GLY A 239 1.08 -22.24 21.11
N ASP A 240 1.20 -22.35 22.43
CA ASP A 240 2.25 -21.73 23.25
C ASP A 240 2.14 -20.20 23.34
N LEU A 241 0.94 -19.67 23.09
CA LEU A 241 0.66 -18.22 23.22
C LEU A 241 0.14 -17.83 24.60
N VAL A 242 -0.42 -18.77 25.34
CA VAL A 242 -0.93 -18.56 26.72
C VAL A 242 -0.04 -19.33 27.68
N GLU A 243 0.39 -18.73 28.80
CA GLU A 243 1.09 -19.47 29.85
C GLU A 243 0.17 -20.54 30.45
N ALA A 244 0.75 -21.70 30.74
CA ALA A 244 -0.04 -22.83 31.29
C ALA A 244 -0.70 -22.49 32.62
N ASP A 245 -0.11 -21.62 33.43
CA ASP A 245 -0.69 -21.12 34.69
C ASP A 245 -1.70 -19.98 34.50
N GLY A 246 -1.93 -19.56 33.25
CA GLY A 246 -2.86 -18.48 32.90
C GLY A 246 -2.40 -17.08 33.28
N SER A 247 -1.17 -16.93 33.80
CA SER A 247 -0.67 -15.63 34.32
C SER A 247 -0.57 -14.57 33.23
N LYS A 248 -0.31 -14.97 31.99
CA LYS A 248 -0.16 -14.04 30.87
C LYS A 248 -0.34 -14.70 29.51
N VAL A 249 -0.61 -13.85 28.52
CA VAL A 249 -0.46 -14.14 27.09
C VAL A 249 0.92 -13.66 26.65
N LYS A 250 1.69 -14.54 26.02
CA LYS A 250 3.10 -14.34 25.70
C LYS A 250 3.32 -13.56 24.42
N VAL A 251 4.51 -13.04 24.27
CA VAL A 251 5.07 -12.58 22.99
C VAL A 251 5.40 -13.82 22.14
N SER A 252 4.96 -13.85 20.89
CA SER A 252 5.35 -14.92 19.95
C SER A 252 6.87 -14.93 19.75
N THR A 253 7.47 -16.12 19.63
CA THR A 253 8.91 -16.28 19.32
C THR A 253 9.23 -15.87 17.89
N THR A 254 8.27 -16.02 16.97
CA THR A 254 8.41 -15.65 15.55
C THR A 254 7.71 -14.34 15.28
N ASP A 255 8.25 -13.56 14.32
CA ASP A 255 7.60 -12.34 13.86
C ASP A 255 6.31 -12.68 13.09
N LEU A 256 5.30 -11.84 13.29
CA LEU A 256 4.09 -11.87 12.47
C LEU A 256 4.42 -11.38 11.06
N THR A 257 3.69 -11.92 10.10
CA THR A 257 3.69 -11.47 8.71
C THR A 257 2.30 -10.96 8.34
N VAL A 258 2.19 -10.31 7.20
CA VAL A 258 0.91 -9.83 6.67
C VAL A 258 -0.11 -10.97 6.45
N ASP A 259 0.37 -12.20 6.28
CA ASP A 259 -0.43 -13.41 6.07
C ASP A 259 -0.66 -14.21 7.35
N SER A 260 -0.15 -13.74 8.49
CA SER A 260 -0.40 -14.37 9.79
C SER A 260 -1.91 -14.31 10.11
N PRO A 261 -2.49 -15.40 10.64
CA PRO A 261 -3.90 -15.40 11.03
C PRO A 261 -4.14 -14.47 12.22
N ASN A 262 -5.33 -13.92 12.32
CA ASN A 262 -5.78 -13.26 13.53
C ASN A 262 -5.77 -14.25 14.70
N GLN A 263 -5.49 -13.77 15.90
CA GLN A 263 -5.45 -14.57 17.13
C GLN A 263 -6.68 -14.28 17.97
N ASP A 264 -7.43 -15.33 18.32
CA ASP A 264 -8.55 -15.28 19.25
C ASP A 264 -8.24 -16.21 20.45
N LEU A 265 -7.71 -15.59 21.51
CA LEU A 265 -7.16 -16.31 22.66
C LEU A 265 -8.12 -16.22 23.85
N LYS A 266 -8.14 -17.25 24.67
CA LYS A 266 -8.99 -17.35 25.86
C LYS A 266 -8.13 -17.64 27.08
N VAL A 267 -8.24 -16.82 28.10
CA VAL A 267 -7.66 -17.08 29.43
C VAL A 267 -8.80 -17.52 30.35
N ARG A 268 -8.65 -18.65 30.98
CA ARG A 268 -9.68 -19.29 31.81
C ARG A 268 -9.49 -18.96 33.27
N TYR A 269 -10.60 -18.70 33.94
CA TYR A 269 -10.66 -18.42 35.36
C TYR A 269 -11.56 -19.43 36.06
N VAL A 270 -11.18 -19.77 37.29
CA VAL A 270 -11.97 -20.62 38.18
C VAL A 270 -12.32 -19.81 39.44
N PRO A 271 -13.47 -20.08 40.05
CA PRO A 271 -13.83 -19.41 41.31
C PRO A 271 -12.82 -19.76 42.40
N VAL A 272 -12.53 -18.81 43.29
CA VAL A 272 -11.76 -19.09 44.50
C VAL A 272 -12.51 -20.13 45.35
N GLY A 273 -11.76 -21.02 46.00
CA GLY A 273 -12.31 -21.97 46.95
C GLY A 273 -12.89 -21.26 48.19
N THR A 274 -13.66 -21.97 48.95
CA THR A 274 -14.11 -21.56 50.28
C THR A 274 -13.48 -22.44 51.33
N TRP A 275 -13.01 -21.81 52.43
CA TRP A 275 -12.52 -22.55 53.57
C TRP A 275 -13.63 -22.64 54.62
N THR A 276 -13.96 -23.84 55.03
CA THR A 276 -14.90 -24.06 56.12
C THR A 276 -14.13 -24.61 57.32
N PRO A 277 -14.00 -23.85 58.40
CA PRO A 277 -13.31 -24.36 59.57
C PRO A 277 -14.01 -25.62 60.10
N LYS A 278 -13.23 -26.64 60.39
CA LYS A 278 -13.74 -27.80 61.10
C LYS A 278 -13.80 -27.46 62.59
N VAL A 279 -15.00 -27.30 63.09
CA VAL A 279 -15.19 -26.97 64.52
C VAL A 279 -15.20 -28.26 65.34
N PRO A 280 -14.54 -28.31 66.50
CA PRO A 280 -14.64 -29.43 67.40
C PRO A 280 -16.11 -29.63 67.89
N GLU A 281 -16.43 -30.84 68.27
CA GLU A 281 -17.77 -31.17 68.74
C GLU A 281 -18.14 -30.34 69.97
N GLY A 282 -19.28 -29.62 69.90
CA GLY A 282 -19.76 -28.79 70.96
C GLY A 282 -19.44 -27.30 70.88
N GLU A 283 -18.69 -26.86 69.84
CA GLU A 283 -18.43 -25.46 69.64
C GLU A 283 -19.33 -24.85 68.52
N THR A 284 -19.45 -23.52 68.50
CA THR A 284 -20.24 -22.82 67.49
C THR A 284 -19.52 -22.75 66.15
N PRO A 285 -20.12 -23.17 65.03
CA PRO A 285 -19.54 -23.06 63.73
C PRO A 285 -19.22 -21.60 63.35
N ILE A 286 -18.03 -21.35 62.77
CA ILE A 286 -17.66 -20.08 62.19
C ILE A 286 -18.17 -20.06 60.74
N ASN A 287 -18.65 -18.89 60.27
CA ASN A 287 -19.06 -18.77 58.87
C ASN A 287 -17.87 -19.06 57.92
N PRO A 288 -18.11 -19.80 56.83
CA PRO A 288 -17.08 -20.03 55.82
C PRO A 288 -16.58 -18.68 55.26
N SER A 289 -15.28 -18.53 55.19
CA SER A 289 -14.64 -17.36 54.50
C SER A 289 -14.15 -17.76 53.14
N PRO A 290 -14.27 -16.91 52.13
CA PRO A 290 -13.60 -17.14 50.85
C PRO A 290 -12.08 -17.25 51.07
N TYR A 291 -11.47 -18.29 50.54
CA TYR A 291 -10.05 -18.47 50.59
C TYR A 291 -9.46 -18.28 49.17
N PRO A 292 -8.59 -17.32 48.96
CA PRO A 292 -7.97 -17.16 47.65
C PRO A 292 -7.07 -18.35 47.39
N ASN A 293 -7.34 -19.04 46.31
CA ASN A 293 -6.46 -20.12 45.82
C ASN A 293 -5.30 -19.55 45.01
N ASP A 294 -4.71 -18.49 45.54
CA ASP A 294 -3.56 -17.81 44.93
C ASP A 294 -2.29 -18.28 45.63
N PRO A 295 -1.40 -19.01 44.89
CA PRO A 295 -0.13 -19.48 45.46
C PRO A 295 0.84 -18.37 45.80
N THR A 296 0.60 -17.13 45.31
CA THR A 296 1.45 -15.95 45.59
C THR A 296 0.99 -15.13 46.76
N ASP A 297 -0.27 -15.34 47.24
CA ASP A 297 -0.85 -14.73 48.44
C ASP A 297 -1.57 -15.83 49.26
N PRO A 298 -0.79 -16.61 50.02
CA PRO A 298 -1.34 -17.72 50.76
C PRO A 298 -2.20 -17.33 51.99
N GLY A 299 -2.44 -16.03 52.20
CA GLY A 299 -3.29 -15.50 53.31
C GLY A 299 -2.53 -15.33 54.62
#